data_1b21df40049b35453dcf665d40cb3a57
#
_entry.id   1b21df40049b35453dcf665d40cb3a57
#
_cell.length_a   1.000
_cell.length_b   1.000
_cell.length_c   1.000
_cell.angle_alpha   90.00
_cell.angle_beta   90.00
_cell.angle_gamma   90.00
#
_symmetry.space_group_name_H-M   'P 1'
#
loop_
_entity.id
_entity.type
_entity.pdbx_description
1 polymer ?
#
loop_
_entity_poly.entity_id
_entity_poly.type
_entity_poly.pdbx_seq_one_letter_code
_entity_poly.pdbx_strand_id
1 'polypeptide(L)'
;MAAHPLSFQELPYDPEYTLYNKRLTPESLNHMTDDEMYWAVRTGVILRHTGELPIEISGPDAETLLNRVFTRDISKIKPGRCSYQFACYHDGGMINDGVLLRLAHDRFWMAQADGELFAWYKAHAVGLDVRIHDPDVWISQIQGPRSLDFLQVVLDGKYPESFKYFDCATVTIAEQTVVISRSGFSNELGWEIYLSPEIDFERLGAHLLKVGEAFDMPLTAIPVFRARRIEAGLLSAGCDFDQTTTPYAAGLAAFVDLDKPDFVGREALLTAPKDCLTW
;
A
#
# COMPACT_ATOMS: atom_id res chain seq x y z
N MET A 1 -20.37 0.35 0.53
CA MET A 1 -19.46 0.69 -0.58
C MET A 1 -19.17 2.16 -0.49
N ALA A 2 -17.90 2.55 -0.51
CA ALA A 2 -17.48 3.94 -0.44
C ALA A 2 -16.62 4.28 -1.67
N ALA A 3 -16.81 5.47 -2.24
CA ALA A 3 -15.97 6.00 -3.30
C ALA A 3 -14.79 6.75 -2.69
N HIS A 4 -13.66 6.77 -3.41
CA HIS A 4 -12.50 7.56 -3.02
C HIS A 4 -12.90 9.05 -2.88
N PRO A 5 -12.46 9.77 -1.84
CA PRO A 5 -12.84 11.18 -1.67
C PRO A 5 -12.49 12.08 -2.85
N LEU A 6 -11.48 11.71 -3.63
CA LEU A 6 -11.09 12.40 -4.87
C LEU A 6 -11.73 11.82 -6.13
N SER A 7 -12.69 10.89 -6.03
CA SER A 7 -13.33 10.27 -7.20
C SER A 7 -14.07 11.28 -8.11
N PHE A 8 -14.41 12.46 -7.60
CA PHE A 8 -14.96 13.53 -8.43
C PHE A 8 -14.01 13.94 -9.58
N GLN A 9 -12.72 13.71 -9.47
CA GLN A 9 -11.72 13.92 -10.52
C GLN A 9 -11.83 12.90 -11.66
N GLU A 10 -12.39 11.71 -11.37
CA GLU A 10 -12.56 10.62 -12.31
C GLU A 10 -13.84 10.81 -13.17
N LEU A 11 -14.87 11.46 -12.61
CA LEU A 11 -16.18 11.60 -13.23
C LEU A 11 -16.18 12.20 -14.65
N PRO A 12 -15.29 13.17 -14.99
CA PRO A 12 -15.21 13.70 -16.37
C PRO A 12 -14.78 12.68 -17.42
N TYR A 13 -14.23 11.54 -16.99
CA TYR A 13 -13.66 10.49 -17.84
C TYR A 13 -14.53 9.25 -17.92
N ASP A 14 -15.81 9.35 -17.54
CA ASP A 14 -16.82 8.26 -17.61
C ASP A 14 -16.27 6.94 -17.00
N PRO A 15 -16.01 6.91 -15.69
CA PRO A 15 -15.33 5.79 -15.05
C PRO A 15 -16.22 4.56 -14.95
N GLU A 16 -15.64 3.39 -15.22
CA GLU A 16 -16.16 2.13 -14.73
C GLU A 16 -15.46 1.78 -13.41
N TYR A 17 -16.23 1.32 -12.41
CA TYR A 17 -15.68 0.99 -11.10
C TYR A 17 -15.77 -0.50 -10.79
N THR A 18 -14.76 -0.99 -10.11
CA THR A 18 -14.76 -2.30 -9.46
C THR A 18 -14.65 -2.15 -7.95
N LEU A 19 -14.85 -3.25 -7.22
CA LEU A 19 -14.72 -3.28 -5.77
C LEU A 19 -13.36 -3.82 -5.36
N TYR A 20 -12.74 -3.12 -4.40
CA TYR A 20 -11.51 -3.52 -3.75
C TYR A 20 -11.57 -3.06 -2.28
N ASN A 21 -11.50 -3.96 -1.30
CA ASN A 21 -11.72 -3.65 0.13
C ASN A 21 -13.06 -2.96 0.42
N LYS A 22 -14.14 -3.30 -0.30
CA LYS A 22 -15.45 -2.62 -0.22
C LYS A 22 -15.41 -1.14 -0.65
N ARG A 23 -14.32 -0.70 -1.26
CA ARG A 23 -14.09 0.62 -1.84
C ARG A 23 -14.25 0.54 -3.35
N LEU A 24 -14.81 1.59 -3.95
CA LEU A 24 -14.85 1.73 -5.41
C LEU A 24 -13.48 2.22 -5.90
N THR A 25 -12.90 1.53 -6.87
CA THR A 25 -11.66 1.92 -7.54
C THR A 25 -11.88 1.88 -9.05
N PRO A 26 -11.36 2.84 -9.84
CA PRO A 26 -11.62 2.88 -11.28
C PRO A 26 -10.96 1.69 -11.99
N GLU A 27 -11.81 0.88 -12.62
CA GLU A 27 -11.41 -0.20 -13.53
C GLU A 27 -10.97 0.38 -14.87
N SER A 28 -11.69 1.41 -15.36
CA SER A 28 -11.35 2.12 -16.60
C SER A 28 -11.68 3.61 -16.50
N LEU A 29 -10.98 4.40 -17.32
CA LEU A 29 -11.25 5.82 -17.57
C LEU A 29 -11.17 6.04 -19.09
N ASN A 30 -12.23 6.55 -19.71
CA ASN A 30 -12.39 6.58 -21.19
C ASN A 30 -11.51 7.59 -21.94
N HIS A 31 -10.61 8.30 -21.26
CA HIS A 31 -9.73 9.28 -21.91
C HIS A 31 -8.36 8.71 -22.34
N MET A 32 -8.03 7.49 -21.92
CA MET A 32 -6.76 6.83 -22.23
C MET A 32 -6.98 5.33 -22.45
N THR A 33 -6.25 4.77 -23.40
CA THR A 33 -6.11 3.32 -23.56
C THR A 33 -5.16 2.73 -22.51
N ASP A 34 -5.20 1.43 -22.31
CA ASP A 34 -4.28 0.70 -21.42
C ASP A 34 -2.82 0.91 -21.83
N ASP A 35 -2.52 0.93 -23.13
CA ASP A 35 -1.18 1.21 -23.66
C ASP A 35 -0.71 2.63 -23.32
N GLU A 36 -1.57 3.63 -23.47
CA GLU A 36 -1.24 5.01 -23.11
C GLU A 36 -1.00 5.15 -21.61
N MET A 37 -1.81 4.52 -20.76
CA MET A 37 -1.59 4.48 -19.30
C MET A 37 -0.26 3.79 -18.95
N TYR A 38 0.06 2.67 -19.62
CA TYR A 38 1.31 1.95 -19.43
C TYR A 38 2.53 2.83 -19.74
N TRP A 39 2.53 3.51 -20.90
CA TRP A 39 3.64 4.36 -21.27
C TRP A 39 3.72 5.64 -20.43
N ALA A 40 2.59 6.17 -19.97
CA ALA A 40 2.58 7.32 -19.07
C ALA A 40 3.32 7.03 -17.76
N VAL A 41 3.09 5.86 -17.12
CA VAL A 41 3.81 5.48 -15.89
C VAL A 41 5.27 5.14 -16.16
N ARG A 42 5.61 4.62 -17.36
CA ARG A 42 6.98 4.25 -17.73
C ARG A 42 7.88 5.44 -18.03
N THR A 43 7.33 6.52 -18.55
CA THR A 43 8.12 7.63 -19.08
C THR A 43 7.84 8.98 -18.41
N GLY A 44 6.72 9.10 -17.72
CA GLY A 44 6.23 10.33 -17.12
C GLY A 44 5.99 10.23 -15.60
N VAL A 45 4.86 10.76 -15.19
CA VAL A 45 4.30 10.64 -13.85
C VAL A 45 2.79 10.51 -13.97
N ILE A 46 2.18 9.66 -13.18
CA ILE A 46 0.73 9.45 -13.15
C ILE A 46 0.17 9.72 -11.75
N LEU A 47 -1.11 10.07 -11.69
CA LEU A 47 -1.94 10.03 -10.48
C LEU A 47 -2.91 8.86 -10.57
N ARG A 48 -3.09 8.13 -9.48
CA ARG A 48 -4.10 7.10 -9.36
C ARG A 48 -4.69 7.08 -7.96
N HIS A 49 -6.02 6.97 -7.87
CA HIS A 49 -6.73 6.71 -6.62
C HIS A 49 -6.94 5.21 -6.44
N THR A 50 -6.68 4.72 -5.24
CA THR A 50 -6.62 3.28 -4.98
C THR A 50 -7.60 2.83 -3.89
N GLY A 51 -7.83 1.53 -3.82
CA GLY A 51 -8.78 0.93 -2.87
C GLY A 51 -8.12 0.22 -1.69
N GLU A 52 -6.77 0.24 -1.56
CA GLU A 52 -6.09 -0.34 -0.41
C GLU A 52 -6.66 0.27 0.88
N LEU A 53 -6.83 -0.59 1.90
CA LEU A 53 -7.44 -0.22 3.17
C LEU A 53 -6.36 -0.13 4.26
N PRO A 54 -5.91 1.06 4.64
CA PRO A 54 -5.10 1.21 5.84
C PRO A 54 -5.90 0.81 7.07
N ILE A 55 -5.32 -0.07 7.89
CA ILE A 55 -5.84 -0.40 9.22
C ILE A 55 -4.88 0.16 10.24
N GLU A 56 -5.37 0.93 11.19
CA GLU A 56 -4.56 1.41 12.30
C GLU A 56 -4.50 0.35 13.41
N ILE A 57 -3.27 0.04 13.81
CA ILE A 57 -2.93 -0.80 14.95
C ILE A 57 -2.10 0.06 15.90
N SER A 58 -2.63 0.35 17.09
CA SER A 58 -1.96 1.26 18.05
C SER A 58 -2.15 0.81 19.48
N GLY A 59 -1.21 1.19 20.35
CA GLY A 59 -1.21 0.87 21.78
C GLY A 59 0.04 0.12 22.22
N PRO A 60 0.21 -0.09 23.53
CA PRO A 60 1.42 -0.68 24.13
C PRO A 60 1.81 -2.02 23.52
N ASP A 61 0.81 -2.85 23.16
CA ASP A 61 1.03 -4.20 22.61
C ASP A 61 0.91 -4.26 21.07
N ALA A 62 0.90 -3.12 20.37
CA ALA A 62 0.76 -3.08 18.91
C ALA A 62 1.90 -3.86 18.21
N GLU A 63 3.15 -3.64 18.61
CA GLU A 63 4.30 -4.37 18.07
C GLU A 63 4.21 -5.88 18.38
N THR A 64 3.76 -6.24 19.58
CA THR A 64 3.55 -7.65 20.00
C THR A 64 2.52 -8.34 19.10
N LEU A 65 1.37 -7.69 18.86
CA LEU A 65 0.36 -8.23 17.95
C LEU A 65 0.90 -8.41 16.53
N LEU A 66 1.56 -7.39 16.00
CA LEU A 66 2.08 -7.42 14.64
C LEU A 66 3.19 -8.47 14.48
N ASN A 67 4.04 -8.65 15.51
CA ASN A 67 5.02 -9.73 15.55
C ASN A 67 4.37 -11.12 15.63
N ARG A 68 3.22 -11.26 16.30
CA ARG A 68 2.46 -12.52 16.33
C ARG A 68 1.86 -12.87 14.97
N VAL A 69 1.41 -11.86 14.21
CA VAL A 69 0.66 -12.07 12.97
C VAL A 69 1.57 -12.18 11.74
N PHE A 70 2.63 -11.36 11.64
CA PHE A 70 3.50 -11.30 10.47
C PHE A 70 4.73 -12.18 10.60
N THR A 71 5.24 -12.63 9.45
CA THR A 71 6.41 -13.51 9.37
C THR A 71 7.74 -12.81 9.64
N ARG A 72 7.82 -11.48 9.41
CA ARG A 72 9.03 -10.67 9.64
C ARG A 72 9.04 -10.06 11.04
N ASP A 73 10.23 -9.77 11.54
CA ASP A 73 10.43 -9.11 12.83
C ASP A 73 10.11 -7.61 12.74
N ILE A 74 8.98 -7.22 13.35
CA ILE A 74 8.47 -5.85 13.36
C ILE A 74 9.34 -4.92 14.22
N SER A 75 10.03 -5.45 15.23
CA SER A 75 10.91 -4.66 16.10
C SER A 75 12.08 -4.01 15.35
N LYS A 76 12.45 -4.56 14.20
CA LYS A 76 13.49 -4.03 13.32
C LYS A 76 13.05 -2.81 12.51
N ILE A 77 11.74 -2.52 12.44
CA ILE A 77 11.18 -1.38 11.70
C ILE A 77 11.21 -0.15 12.62
N LYS A 78 11.95 0.89 12.25
CA LYS A 78 12.01 2.15 13.01
C LYS A 78 10.81 3.04 12.66
N PRO A 79 10.35 3.92 13.58
CA PRO A 79 9.41 4.99 13.23
C PRO A 79 9.90 5.79 11.99
N GLY A 80 8.97 6.11 11.08
CA GLY A 80 9.30 6.73 9.79
C GLY A 80 9.73 5.74 8.70
N ARG A 81 9.59 4.42 8.96
CA ARG A 81 9.89 3.37 7.98
C ARG A 81 8.67 2.54 7.65
N CYS A 82 8.64 2.05 6.41
CA CYS A 82 7.69 1.05 5.95
C CYS A 82 8.37 -0.32 5.78
N SER A 83 7.55 -1.36 5.67
CA SER A 83 8.01 -2.71 5.37
C SER A 83 6.91 -3.50 4.70
N TYR A 84 7.23 -4.24 3.63
CA TYR A 84 6.34 -5.23 3.07
C TYR A 84 6.13 -6.36 4.08
N GLN A 85 4.88 -6.70 4.32
CA GLN A 85 4.46 -7.71 5.28
C GLN A 85 3.38 -8.60 4.66
N PHE A 86 3.36 -9.85 5.09
CA PHE A 86 2.25 -10.77 4.84
C PHE A 86 2.00 -11.64 6.06
N ALA A 87 0.78 -12.13 6.18
CA ALA A 87 0.35 -13.04 7.22
C ALA A 87 0.09 -14.43 6.65
N CYS A 88 0.27 -15.44 7.49
CA CYS A 88 -0.04 -16.83 7.16
C CYS A 88 -1.09 -17.40 8.12
N TYR A 89 -1.80 -18.41 7.64
CA TYR A 89 -2.58 -19.32 8.47
C TYR A 89 -1.66 -20.26 9.27
N HIS A 90 -2.24 -21.01 10.18
CA HIS A 90 -1.50 -21.96 11.02
C HIS A 90 -0.82 -23.09 10.22
N ASP A 91 -1.35 -23.42 9.06
CA ASP A 91 -0.80 -24.41 8.11
C ASP A 91 0.26 -23.85 7.17
N GLY A 92 0.57 -22.53 7.28
CA GLY A 92 1.58 -21.85 6.48
C GLY A 92 1.09 -21.29 5.16
N GLY A 93 -0.19 -21.46 4.81
CA GLY A 93 -0.81 -20.80 3.65
C GLY A 93 -0.92 -19.29 3.86
N MET A 94 -0.73 -18.51 2.80
CA MET A 94 -0.78 -17.04 2.88
C MET A 94 -2.21 -16.54 2.98
N ILE A 95 -2.44 -15.55 3.85
CA ILE A 95 -3.75 -14.89 4.00
C ILE A 95 -3.84 -13.69 3.07
N ASN A 96 -2.91 -12.76 3.23
CA ASN A 96 -2.89 -11.48 2.53
C ASN A 96 -1.59 -10.73 2.84
N ASP A 97 -1.32 -9.67 2.09
CA ASP A 97 -0.11 -8.87 2.19
C ASP A 97 -0.41 -7.36 2.19
N GLY A 98 0.64 -6.57 2.28
CA GLY A 98 0.57 -5.12 2.17
C GLY A 98 1.81 -4.42 2.69
N VAL A 99 1.70 -3.11 2.80
CA VAL A 99 2.78 -2.26 3.31
C VAL A 99 2.44 -1.79 4.73
N LEU A 100 3.28 -2.15 5.69
CA LEU A 100 3.20 -1.69 7.06
C LEU A 100 4.03 -0.41 7.22
N LEU A 101 3.39 0.67 7.65
CA LEU A 101 4.03 1.94 8.01
C LEU A 101 4.14 2.00 9.54
N ARG A 102 5.33 2.24 10.07
CA ARG A 102 5.51 2.57 11.50
C ARG A 102 5.52 4.08 11.68
N LEU A 103 4.39 4.65 12.09
CA LEU A 103 4.20 6.10 12.23
C LEU A 103 4.80 6.63 13.54
N ALA A 104 4.74 5.82 14.61
CA ALA A 104 5.32 6.11 15.91
C ALA A 104 5.82 4.82 16.58
N HIS A 105 6.29 4.91 17.81
CA HIS A 105 6.79 3.75 18.54
C HIS A 105 5.74 2.63 18.64
N ASP A 106 4.49 3.02 18.91
CA ASP A 106 3.35 2.16 19.22
C ASP A 106 2.14 2.41 18.29
N ARG A 107 2.37 2.99 17.09
CA ARG A 107 1.33 3.32 16.12
C ARG A 107 1.74 2.91 14.71
N PHE A 108 0.91 2.09 14.09
CA PHE A 108 1.16 1.53 12.77
C PHE A 108 -0.08 1.67 11.87
N TRP A 109 0.17 1.85 10.58
CA TRP A 109 -0.84 1.62 9.54
C TRP A 109 -0.41 0.42 8.69
N MET A 110 -1.34 -0.51 8.48
CA MET A 110 -1.17 -1.57 7.48
C MET A 110 -2.06 -1.26 6.29
N ALA A 111 -1.45 -0.78 5.21
CA ALA A 111 -2.10 -0.61 3.91
C ALA A 111 -2.21 -1.99 3.26
N GLN A 112 -3.34 -2.66 3.51
CA GLN A 112 -3.57 -4.05 3.09
C GLN A 112 -4.23 -4.14 1.73
N ALA A 113 -3.92 -5.21 1.01
CA ALA A 113 -4.66 -5.66 -0.15
C ALA A 113 -6.08 -6.11 0.24
N ASP A 114 -6.96 -6.38 -0.75
CA ASP A 114 -8.31 -6.88 -0.48
C ASP A 114 -8.25 -8.25 0.20
N GLY A 115 -8.92 -8.38 1.35
CA GLY A 115 -8.95 -9.62 2.12
C GLY A 115 -9.20 -9.45 3.63
N GLU A 116 -8.89 -10.48 4.40
CA GLU A 116 -9.42 -10.69 5.76
C GLU A 116 -8.43 -10.33 6.89
N LEU A 117 -7.36 -9.57 6.64
CA LEU A 117 -6.36 -9.23 7.69
C LEU A 117 -6.98 -8.49 8.88
N PHE A 118 -8.00 -7.66 8.65
CA PHE A 118 -8.64 -6.94 9.75
C PHE A 118 -9.27 -7.90 10.78
N ALA A 119 -9.97 -8.93 10.30
CA ALA A 119 -10.53 -9.96 11.17
C ALA A 119 -9.42 -10.78 11.86
N TRP A 120 -8.34 -11.06 11.15
CA TRP A 120 -7.18 -11.78 11.65
C TRP A 120 -6.49 -11.05 12.82
N TYR A 121 -6.27 -9.74 12.70
CA TYR A 121 -5.75 -8.93 13.82
C TYR A 121 -6.65 -9.01 15.03
N LYS A 122 -7.97 -8.83 14.85
CA LYS A 122 -8.95 -8.93 15.96
C LYS A 122 -8.90 -10.28 16.66
N ALA A 123 -8.80 -11.37 15.90
CA ALA A 123 -8.73 -12.73 16.46
C ALA A 123 -7.47 -12.96 17.31
N HIS A 124 -6.33 -12.38 16.91
CA HIS A 124 -5.05 -12.55 17.58
C HIS A 124 -4.75 -11.48 18.66
N ALA A 125 -5.61 -10.48 18.82
CA ALA A 125 -5.45 -9.41 19.80
C ALA A 125 -5.94 -9.75 21.21
N VAL A 126 -6.53 -10.93 21.41
CA VAL A 126 -7.09 -11.32 22.72
C VAL A 126 -6.01 -11.28 23.80
N GLY A 127 -6.27 -10.53 24.88
CA GLY A 127 -5.35 -10.36 26.01
C GLY A 127 -4.26 -9.31 25.81
N LEU A 128 -4.29 -8.56 24.69
CA LEU A 128 -3.35 -7.47 24.39
C LEU A 128 -4.01 -6.10 24.57
N ASP A 129 -3.24 -5.13 25.07
CA ASP A 129 -3.64 -3.72 25.12
C ASP A 129 -3.34 -3.04 23.78
N VAL A 130 -4.25 -3.25 22.82
CA VAL A 130 -4.12 -2.76 21.45
C VAL A 130 -5.47 -2.31 20.91
N ARG A 131 -5.46 -1.17 20.23
CA ARG A 131 -6.60 -0.67 19.45
C ARG A 131 -6.39 -1.00 17.97
N ILE A 132 -7.42 -1.58 17.34
CA ILE A 132 -7.43 -1.94 15.93
C ILE A 132 -8.69 -1.37 15.30
N HIS A 133 -8.55 -0.49 14.32
CA HIS A 133 -9.68 0.15 13.65
C HIS A 133 -9.33 0.59 12.23
N ASP A 134 -10.36 0.83 11.42
CA ASP A 134 -10.26 1.55 10.17
C ASP A 134 -10.16 3.06 10.49
N PRO A 135 -9.07 3.74 10.15
CA PRO A 135 -8.90 5.18 10.38
C PRO A 135 -9.58 6.03 9.31
N ASP A 136 -10.32 5.45 8.38
CA ASP A 136 -10.92 6.10 7.21
C ASP A 136 -9.89 6.85 6.34
N VAL A 137 -8.68 6.29 6.24
CA VAL A 137 -7.61 6.84 5.40
C VAL A 137 -7.70 6.25 4.00
N TRP A 138 -7.54 7.11 3.00
CA TRP A 138 -7.55 6.75 1.59
C TRP A 138 -6.17 6.96 0.97
N ILE A 139 -5.87 6.25 -0.11
CA ILE A 139 -4.55 6.29 -0.74
C ILE A 139 -4.65 6.78 -2.17
N SER A 140 -3.81 7.78 -2.50
CA SER A 140 -3.52 8.18 -3.87
C SER A 140 -2.07 7.89 -4.18
N GLN A 141 -1.78 7.37 -5.36
CA GLN A 141 -0.43 7.01 -5.80
C GLN A 141 0.05 7.98 -6.88
N ILE A 142 1.27 8.46 -6.71
CA ILE A 142 2.04 9.25 -7.67
C ILE A 142 3.20 8.36 -8.14
N GLN A 143 3.15 7.87 -9.36
CA GLN A 143 4.09 6.86 -9.85
C GLN A 143 4.71 7.27 -11.19
N GLY A 144 5.95 6.90 -11.42
CA GLY A 144 6.69 7.12 -12.66
C GLY A 144 8.03 7.83 -12.44
N PRO A 145 8.94 7.82 -13.43
CA PRO A 145 10.30 8.37 -13.28
C PRO A 145 10.33 9.87 -12.98
N ARG A 146 9.30 10.64 -13.36
CA ARG A 146 9.18 12.08 -13.05
C ARG A 146 8.44 12.38 -11.75
N SER A 147 8.06 11.36 -10.98
CA SER A 147 7.29 11.53 -9.73
C SER A 147 8.06 12.29 -8.64
N LEU A 148 9.40 12.21 -8.60
CA LEU A 148 10.20 13.01 -7.68
C LEU A 148 10.14 14.50 -8.03
N ASP A 149 10.29 14.85 -9.30
CA ASP A 149 10.22 16.24 -9.75
C ASP A 149 8.86 16.85 -9.41
N PHE A 150 7.79 16.11 -9.70
CA PHE A 150 6.43 16.47 -9.30
C PHE A 150 6.30 16.68 -7.78
N LEU A 151 6.77 15.71 -6.99
CA LEU A 151 6.64 15.77 -5.54
C LEU A 151 7.40 16.97 -4.94
N GLN A 152 8.58 17.31 -5.48
CA GLN A 152 9.34 18.49 -5.03
C GLN A 152 8.55 19.79 -5.23
N VAL A 153 7.81 19.90 -6.34
CA VAL A 153 6.95 21.07 -6.61
C VAL A 153 5.72 21.07 -5.69
N VAL A 154 5.06 19.92 -5.54
CA VAL A 154 3.87 19.77 -4.68
C VAL A 154 4.17 20.10 -3.22
N LEU A 155 5.38 19.82 -2.75
CA LEU A 155 5.83 20.10 -1.39
C LEU A 155 6.45 21.51 -1.21
N ASP A 156 6.31 22.41 -2.18
CA ASP A 156 6.91 23.76 -2.15
C ASP A 156 8.39 23.75 -1.79
N GLY A 157 9.16 22.80 -2.31
CA GLY A 157 10.59 22.64 -2.03
C GLY A 157 10.91 22.10 -0.62
N LYS A 158 9.93 21.71 0.16
CA LYS A 158 10.09 21.13 1.52
C LYS A 158 10.21 19.61 1.50
N TYR A 159 10.80 19.06 0.45
CA TYR A 159 11.08 17.64 0.36
C TYR A 159 12.09 17.23 1.45
N PRO A 160 11.87 16.11 2.18
CA PRO A 160 12.81 15.64 3.19
C PRO A 160 14.20 15.40 2.61
N GLU A 161 15.26 15.83 3.29
CA GLU A 161 16.67 15.72 2.83
C GLU A 161 17.08 14.28 2.47
N SER A 162 16.52 13.30 3.16
CA SER A 162 16.73 11.88 2.88
C SER A 162 15.38 11.16 2.94
N PHE A 163 14.92 10.67 1.79
CA PHE A 163 13.69 9.90 1.68
C PHE A 163 13.95 8.66 0.83
N LYS A 164 14.36 7.59 1.50
CA LYS A 164 14.75 6.33 0.86
C LYS A 164 13.52 5.48 0.54
N TYR A 165 13.71 4.48 -0.30
CA TYR A 165 12.70 3.46 -0.54
C TYR A 165 12.21 2.88 0.79
N PHE A 166 10.89 2.80 0.95
CA PHE A 166 10.22 2.45 2.20
C PHE A 166 10.46 3.40 3.40
N ASP A 167 10.80 4.66 3.15
CA ASP A 167 10.59 5.70 4.17
C ASP A 167 9.14 6.20 4.11
N CYS A 168 8.61 6.63 5.26
CA CYS A 168 7.37 7.39 5.35
C CYS A 168 7.58 8.63 6.24
N ALA A 169 6.86 9.70 5.92
CA ALA A 169 6.95 10.96 6.64
C ALA A 169 5.64 11.72 6.61
N THR A 170 5.44 12.57 7.60
CA THR A 170 4.40 13.58 7.58
C THR A 170 4.93 14.81 6.84
N VAL A 171 4.17 15.28 5.85
CA VAL A 171 4.50 16.45 5.02
C VAL A 171 3.31 17.38 4.90
N THR A 172 3.53 18.56 4.30
CA THR A 172 2.47 19.52 4.02
C THR A 172 2.26 19.61 2.51
N ILE A 173 1.02 19.40 2.05
CA ILE A 173 0.57 19.61 0.65
C ILE A 173 -0.64 20.52 0.70
N ALA A 174 -0.65 21.60 -0.09
CA ALA A 174 -1.75 22.60 -0.10
C ALA A 174 -2.12 23.10 1.31
N GLU A 175 -1.11 23.36 2.14
CA GLU A 175 -1.24 23.76 3.56
C GLU A 175 -1.94 22.74 4.46
N GLN A 176 -2.02 21.48 4.04
CA GLN A 176 -2.63 20.39 4.79
C GLN A 176 -1.60 19.32 5.13
N THR A 177 -1.75 18.74 6.32
CA THR A 177 -0.85 17.68 6.80
C THR A 177 -1.28 16.33 6.26
N VAL A 178 -0.39 15.66 5.54
CA VAL A 178 -0.58 14.30 5.00
C VAL A 178 0.59 13.41 5.36
N VAL A 179 0.37 12.11 5.40
CA VAL A 179 1.44 11.11 5.45
C VAL A 179 1.75 10.71 4.01
N ILE A 180 3.03 10.60 3.69
CA ILE A 180 3.49 10.02 2.43
C ILE A 180 4.44 8.87 2.69
N SER A 181 4.48 7.89 1.81
CA SER A 181 5.51 6.85 1.78
C SER A 181 6.16 6.77 0.40
N ARG A 182 7.45 6.40 0.37
CA ARG A 182 8.13 6.08 -0.89
C ARG A 182 7.92 4.60 -1.20
N SER A 183 6.75 4.32 -1.73
CA SER A 183 6.25 2.99 -2.09
C SER A 183 5.31 3.09 -3.29
N GLY A 184 4.84 1.95 -3.77
CA GLY A 184 3.87 1.84 -4.86
C GLY A 184 3.88 0.45 -5.48
N PHE A 185 2.91 0.20 -6.36
CA PHE A 185 2.67 -1.11 -6.99
C PHE A 185 3.01 -1.13 -8.48
N SER A 186 3.95 -0.27 -8.91
CA SER A 186 4.31 -0.08 -10.33
C SER A 186 5.74 -0.50 -10.68
N ASN A 187 6.60 -0.76 -9.70
CA ASN A 187 8.06 -0.89 -9.87
C ASN A 187 8.70 0.34 -10.56
N GLU A 188 8.03 1.47 -10.52
CA GLU A 188 8.60 2.76 -10.88
C GLU A 188 8.90 3.57 -9.62
N LEU A 189 9.67 4.64 -9.77
CA LEU A 189 9.81 5.63 -8.70
C LEU A 189 8.43 6.17 -8.35
N GLY A 190 8.09 6.23 -7.05
CA GLY A 190 6.77 6.69 -6.68
C GLY A 190 6.54 6.89 -5.20
N TRP A 191 5.42 7.51 -4.92
CA TRP A 191 4.93 7.80 -3.58
C TRP A 191 3.45 7.47 -3.46
N GLU A 192 3.07 7.11 -2.26
CA GLU A 192 1.69 6.98 -1.82
C GLU A 192 1.37 8.11 -0.86
N ILE A 193 0.27 8.80 -1.10
CA ILE A 193 -0.25 9.88 -0.26
C ILE A 193 -1.44 9.32 0.52
N TYR A 194 -1.36 9.37 1.84
CA TYR A 194 -2.38 8.88 2.76
C TYR A 194 -3.26 10.04 3.21
N LEU A 195 -4.51 9.99 2.81
CA LEU A 195 -5.50 11.05 2.95
C LEU A 195 -6.43 10.71 4.11
N SER A 196 -6.24 11.35 5.25
CA SER A 196 -7.11 11.20 6.43
C SER A 196 -8.39 12.04 6.31
N PRO A 197 -9.45 11.71 7.08
CA PRO A 197 -10.76 12.36 6.94
C PRO A 197 -10.78 13.87 7.29
N GLU A 198 -9.74 14.38 7.95
CA GLU A 198 -9.62 15.80 8.30
C GLU A 198 -9.17 16.69 7.13
N ILE A 199 -8.80 16.07 5.99
CA ILE A 199 -8.28 16.78 4.81
C ILE A 199 -9.44 17.44 4.05
N ASP A 200 -9.24 18.68 3.62
CA ASP A 200 -10.02 19.28 2.55
C ASP A 200 -9.63 18.65 1.21
N PHE A 201 -10.39 17.63 0.80
CA PHE A 201 -10.11 16.84 -0.39
C PHE A 201 -10.23 17.66 -1.67
N GLU A 202 -11.16 18.63 -1.73
CA GLU A 202 -11.31 19.48 -2.92
C GLU A 202 -10.06 20.34 -3.12
N ARG A 203 -9.59 20.98 -2.06
CA ARG A 203 -8.41 21.83 -2.09
C ARG A 203 -7.14 21.02 -2.43
N LEU A 204 -6.96 19.89 -1.77
CA LEU A 204 -5.80 19.02 -2.03
C LEU A 204 -5.83 18.46 -3.45
N GLY A 205 -6.97 17.94 -3.87
CA GLY A 205 -7.15 17.38 -5.21
C GLY A 205 -6.93 18.41 -6.31
N ALA A 206 -7.49 19.62 -6.16
CA ALA A 206 -7.27 20.71 -7.09
C ALA A 206 -5.78 21.10 -7.19
N HIS A 207 -5.06 21.11 -6.07
CA HIS A 207 -3.64 21.41 -6.04
C HIS A 207 -2.82 20.33 -6.77
N LEU A 208 -3.10 19.05 -6.53
CA LEU A 208 -2.41 17.94 -7.21
C LEU A 208 -2.60 18.01 -8.73
N LEU A 209 -3.83 18.23 -9.21
CA LEU A 209 -4.11 18.36 -10.64
C LEU A 209 -3.43 19.60 -11.23
N LYS A 210 -3.50 20.74 -10.55
CA LYS A 210 -2.91 21.98 -11.01
C LYS A 210 -1.39 21.90 -11.19
N VAL A 211 -0.70 21.29 -10.23
CA VAL A 211 0.74 21.02 -10.35
C VAL A 211 0.99 19.99 -11.45
N GLY A 212 0.13 18.97 -11.54
CA GLY A 212 0.21 17.90 -12.53
C GLY A 212 0.16 18.39 -13.99
N GLU A 213 -0.54 19.51 -14.28
CA GLU A 213 -0.58 20.11 -15.63
C GLU A 213 0.82 20.37 -16.21
N ALA A 214 1.78 20.82 -15.38
CA ALA A 214 3.15 21.11 -15.81
C ALA A 214 3.97 19.84 -16.11
N PHE A 215 3.45 18.68 -15.76
CA PHE A 215 4.08 17.38 -15.93
C PHE A 215 3.36 16.49 -16.94
N ASP A 216 2.29 16.99 -17.56
CA ASP A 216 1.37 16.19 -18.38
C ASP A 216 0.89 14.93 -17.62
N MET A 217 0.62 15.09 -16.32
CA MET A 217 0.28 13.98 -15.41
C MET A 217 -1.17 13.54 -15.61
N PRO A 218 -1.43 12.36 -16.20
CA PRO A 218 -2.79 11.86 -16.33
C PRO A 218 -3.27 11.22 -15.02
N LEU A 219 -4.60 11.27 -14.84
CA LEU A 219 -5.29 10.38 -13.91
C LEU A 219 -5.47 9.01 -14.59
N THR A 220 -5.18 7.93 -13.87
CA THR A 220 -5.16 6.57 -14.44
C THR A 220 -6.01 5.59 -13.63
N ALA A 221 -6.29 4.43 -14.22
CA ALA A 221 -7.08 3.34 -13.65
C ALA A 221 -6.23 2.08 -13.38
N ILE A 222 -6.87 0.99 -12.95
CA ILE A 222 -6.22 -0.29 -12.61
C ILE A 222 -5.29 -0.85 -13.69
N PRO A 223 -5.58 -0.76 -15.01
CA PRO A 223 -4.78 -1.42 -16.04
C PRO A 223 -3.29 -1.05 -16.00
N VAL A 224 -2.97 0.20 -15.60
CA VAL A 224 -1.58 0.66 -15.50
C VAL A 224 -0.72 -0.25 -14.63
N PHE A 225 -1.28 -0.84 -13.58
CA PHE A 225 -0.54 -1.69 -12.65
C PHE A 225 -0.60 -3.18 -12.99
N ARG A 226 -1.59 -3.63 -13.75
CA ARG A 226 -1.70 -5.05 -14.13
C ARG A 226 -0.45 -5.55 -14.85
N ALA A 227 0.00 -4.84 -15.88
CA ALA A 227 1.23 -5.18 -16.59
C ALA A 227 2.48 -4.92 -15.74
N ARG A 228 2.55 -3.75 -15.11
CA ARG A 228 3.75 -3.33 -14.36
C ARG A 228 4.08 -4.21 -13.18
N ARG A 229 3.08 -4.64 -12.39
CA ARG A 229 3.30 -5.54 -11.26
C ARG A 229 3.85 -6.90 -11.72
N ILE A 230 3.31 -7.45 -12.84
CA ILE A 230 3.76 -8.73 -13.38
C ILE A 230 5.21 -8.65 -13.86
N GLU A 231 5.56 -7.61 -14.63
CA GLU A 231 6.94 -7.37 -15.07
C GLU A 231 7.93 -7.24 -13.90
N ALA A 232 7.47 -6.76 -12.77
CA ALA A 232 8.27 -6.54 -11.56
C ALA A 232 8.29 -7.75 -10.61
N GLY A 233 7.46 -8.76 -10.84
CA GLY A 233 7.26 -9.87 -9.91
C GLY A 233 6.55 -9.45 -8.61
N LEU A 234 5.73 -8.39 -8.65
CA LEU A 234 4.90 -7.96 -7.51
C LEU A 234 3.62 -8.80 -7.50
N LEU A 235 3.42 -9.52 -6.41
CA LEU A 235 2.29 -10.44 -6.25
C LEU A 235 1.01 -9.68 -5.89
N SER A 236 -0.12 -10.26 -6.27
CA SER A 236 -1.46 -9.79 -5.92
C SER A 236 -2.23 -10.91 -5.24
N ALA A 237 -2.68 -10.64 -4.02
CA ALA A 237 -3.51 -11.58 -3.26
C ALA A 237 -4.77 -11.96 -4.05
N GLY A 238 -5.11 -13.26 -4.02
CA GLY A 238 -6.24 -13.81 -4.76
C GLY A 238 -6.00 -14.03 -6.27
N CYS A 239 -4.91 -13.49 -6.82
CA CYS A 239 -4.49 -13.73 -8.22
C CYS A 239 -3.27 -14.66 -8.30
N ASP A 240 -2.21 -14.32 -7.58
CA ASP A 240 -0.92 -15.02 -7.67
C ASP A 240 -0.68 -15.93 -6.46
N PHE A 241 -1.35 -15.70 -5.37
CA PHE A 241 -1.32 -16.56 -4.18
C PHE A 241 -2.66 -16.52 -3.44
N ASP A 242 -2.91 -17.59 -2.70
CA ASP A 242 -4.05 -17.76 -1.81
C ASP A 242 -3.67 -18.60 -0.60
N GLN A 243 -4.68 -19.03 0.17
CA GLN A 243 -4.50 -19.84 1.37
C GLN A 243 -3.80 -21.21 1.14
N THR A 244 -3.71 -21.66 -0.09
CA THR A 244 -3.01 -22.94 -0.44
C THR A 244 -1.56 -22.72 -0.80
N THR A 245 -1.13 -21.48 -0.94
CA THR A 245 0.21 -21.07 -1.37
C THR A 245 1.06 -20.71 -0.15
N THR A 246 2.20 -21.37 0.03
CA THR A 246 3.17 -20.97 1.07
C THR A 246 4.03 -19.80 0.60
N PRO A 247 4.61 -18.99 1.51
CA PRO A 247 5.57 -17.95 1.12
C PRO A 247 6.76 -18.46 0.30
N TYR A 248 7.16 -19.72 0.50
CA TYR A 248 8.24 -20.32 -0.27
C TYR A 248 7.82 -20.58 -1.70
N ALA A 249 6.63 -21.19 -1.89
CA ALA A 249 6.06 -21.39 -3.21
C ALA A 249 5.87 -20.07 -3.97
N ALA A 250 5.50 -19.00 -3.26
CA ALA A 250 5.35 -17.66 -3.81
C ALA A 250 6.68 -16.91 -4.05
N GLY A 251 7.84 -17.52 -3.78
CA GLY A 251 9.15 -16.85 -3.94
C GLY A 251 9.48 -15.82 -2.85
N LEU A 252 8.74 -15.79 -1.74
CA LEU A 252 8.86 -14.83 -0.67
C LEU A 252 9.69 -15.33 0.53
N ALA A 253 10.54 -16.35 0.34
CA ALA A 253 11.35 -16.95 1.40
C ALA A 253 12.19 -15.91 2.19
N ALA A 254 12.71 -14.89 1.51
CA ALA A 254 13.49 -13.82 2.13
C ALA A 254 12.70 -12.94 3.11
N PHE A 255 11.37 -13.05 3.11
CA PHE A 255 10.46 -12.33 3.99
C PHE A 255 9.93 -13.19 5.14
N VAL A 256 10.44 -14.42 5.31
CA VAL A 256 10.10 -15.30 6.44
C VAL A 256 11.29 -15.34 7.41
N ASP A 257 11.12 -14.75 8.60
CA ASP A 257 12.14 -14.72 9.65
C ASP A 257 11.88 -15.87 10.66
N LEU A 258 12.43 -17.04 10.37
CA LEU A 258 12.30 -18.20 11.24
C LEU A 258 13.09 -18.09 12.55
N ASP A 259 13.99 -17.11 12.67
CA ASP A 259 14.74 -16.83 13.91
C ASP A 259 13.87 -16.09 14.94
N LYS A 260 12.72 -15.55 14.54
CA LYS A 260 11.73 -15.03 15.48
C LYS A 260 11.27 -16.14 16.43
N PRO A 261 11.01 -15.80 17.71
CA PRO A 261 10.59 -16.80 18.70
C PRO A 261 9.28 -17.48 18.31
N ASP A 262 8.31 -16.71 17.81
CA ASP A 262 7.00 -17.22 17.38
C ASP A 262 6.29 -16.27 16.43
N PHE A 263 5.46 -16.83 15.53
CA PHE A 263 4.43 -16.16 14.74
C PHE A 263 3.45 -17.20 14.17
N VAL A 264 2.26 -16.79 13.78
CA VAL A 264 1.25 -17.70 13.24
C VAL A 264 1.74 -18.34 11.94
N GLY A 265 1.73 -19.68 11.90
CA GLY A 265 2.21 -20.47 10.77
C GLY A 265 3.70 -20.87 10.84
N ARG A 266 4.46 -20.40 11.85
CA ARG A 266 5.89 -20.70 11.97
C ARG A 266 6.20 -22.20 11.95
N GLU A 267 5.51 -23.00 12.74
CA GLU A 267 5.74 -24.44 12.83
C GLU A 267 5.52 -25.16 11.48
N ALA A 268 4.46 -24.77 10.76
CA ALA A 268 4.22 -25.29 9.43
C ALA A 268 5.33 -24.88 8.45
N LEU A 269 5.76 -23.61 8.50
CA LEU A 269 6.81 -23.08 7.63
C LEU A 269 8.21 -23.66 7.92
N LEU A 270 8.48 -24.15 9.13
CA LEU A 270 9.73 -24.86 9.43
C LEU A 270 9.88 -26.14 8.59
N THR A 271 8.79 -26.84 8.35
CA THR A 271 8.77 -28.14 7.64
C THR A 271 8.27 -28.06 6.21
N ALA A 272 7.71 -26.92 5.78
CA ALA A 272 7.20 -26.72 4.43
C ALA A 272 8.33 -26.85 3.38
N PRO A 273 8.01 -27.39 2.17
CA PRO A 273 8.94 -27.36 1.04
C PRO A 273 9.44 -25.93 0.78
N LYS A 274 10.75 -25.82 0.49
CA LYS A 274 11.39 -24.52 0.22
C LYS A 274 11.44 -24.17 -1.27
N ASP A 275 10.85 -25.00 -2.11
CA ASP A 275 10.84 -24.81 -3.54
C ASP A 275 9.90 -23.68 -3.93
N CYS A 276 10.40 -22.75 -4.72
CA CYS A 276 9.60 -21.68 -5.32
C CYS A 276 8.91 -22.23 -6.58
N LEU A 277 7.65 -21.88 -6.76
CA LEU A 277 7.00 -22.04 -8.06
C LEU A 277 7.68 -21.09 -9.05
N THR A 278 8.12 -21.64 -10.19
CA THR A 278 8.64 -20.81 -11.29
C THR A 278 7.46 -20.22 -12.06
N TRP A 279 7.43 -18.92 -12.19
CA TRP A 279 6.44 -18.16 -12.96
C TRP A 279 6.93 -17.98 -14.40
#